data_88800e9f449d6c12a4de8ec3368a0d91
#
_entry.id   88800e9f449d6c12a4de8ec3368a0d91
#
_cell.length_a   1.000
_cell.length_b   1.000
_cell.length_c   1.000
_cell.angle_alpha   90.00
_cell.angle_beta   90.00
_cell.angle_gamma   90.00
#
_symmetry.space_group_name_H-M   'P 1'
#
loop_
_entity.id
_entity.type
_entity.pdbx_description
1 polymer ?
#
loop_
_entity_poly.entity_id
_entity_poly.type
_entity_poly.pdbx_seq_one_letter_code
_entity_poly.pdbx_strand_id
1 'polypeptide(L)'
;MPDGVDYGETEDIIDSLYEQSIINQCASEPQRKSIHVSDLTSECMRKAWYRLNDHAIDLRDFKKSLPLVHGTALHEVCNLGGVEHELSMFVNVKTGKVKGEKDSLYDCVKGSMDDLVEIDDELIICDKKTTKKSIPREVPDNYKAQMNIYKLLYYITTGVEIERACIIYIDKSSAWERHKARCFDLKPIDEIRQYVLDKLQVLDTEQPPKKVVTFLCPWCSYYTECNPNGY
;
A
#
# COMPACT_ATOMS: atom_id res chain seq x y z
N MET A 1 -42.38 26.13 21.78
CA MET A 1 -41.33 25.34 21.14
C MET A 1 -41.91 23.97 20.97
N PRO A 2 -41.93 23.35 19.77
CA PRO A 2 -42.43 22.00 19.62
C PRO A 2 -41.58 21.05 20.46
N ASP A 3 -42.26 20.13 21.13
CA ASP A 3 -41.66 19.11 21.99
C ASP A 3 -40.52 18.42 21.28
N GLY A 4 -39.36 18.33 21.96
CA GLY A 4 -38.16 17.79 21.39
C GLY A 4 -38.38 16.33 20.94
N VAL A 5 -38.37 16.10 19.66
CA VAL A 5 -38.35 14.74 19.12
C VAL A 5 -37.04 14.12 19.54
N ASP A 6 -37.10 13.02 20.25
CA ASP A 6 -35.90 12.22 20.60
C ASP A 6 -35.47 11.44 19.37
N TYR A 7 -34.34 11.82 18.77
CA TYR A 7 -33.76 11.17 17.61
C TYR A 7 -32.74 10.08 17.98
N GLY A 8 -32.48 9.84 19.26
CA GLY A 8 -31.37 9.00 19.72
C GLY A 8 -31.35 7.61 19.10
N GLU A 9 -32.50 6.89 19.07
CA GLU A 9 -32.58 5.57 18.44
C GLU A 9 -32.29 5.62 16.93
N THR A 10 -32.76 6.67 16.26
CA THR A 10 -32.51 6.85 14.81
C THR A 10 -31.04 7.15 14.52
N GLU A 11 -30.39 7.97 15.33
CA GLU A 11 -28.98 8.30 15.23
C GLU A 11 -28.11 7.06 15.41
N ASP A 12 -28.39 6.23 16.42
CA ASP A 12 -27.69 4.96 16.69
C ASP A 12 -27.81 3.97 15.51
N ILE A 13 -28.98 3.89 14.90
CA ILE A 13 -29.21 3.05 13.71
C ILE A 13 -28.38 3.55 12.52
N ILE A 14 -28.35 4.86 12.26
CA ILE A 14 -27.61 5.45 11.16
C ILE A 14 -26.12 5.25 11.37
N ASP A 15 -25.59 5.45 12.58
CA ASP A 15 -24.19 5.19 12.90
C ASP A 15 -23.80 3.72 12.67
N SER A 16 -24.65 2.78 13.12
CA SER A 16 -24.45 1.34 12.85
C SER A 16 -24.43 1.00 11.36
N LEU A 17 -25.34 1.57 10.58
CA LEU A 17 -25.37 1.36 9.12
C LEU A 17 -24.13 1.91 8.44
N TYR A 18 -23.63 3.07 8.85
CA TYR A 18 -22.40 3.65 8.34
C TYR A 18 -21.19 2.77 8.68
N GLU A 19 -21.03 2.36 9.93
CA GLU A 19 -19.96 1.45 10.35
C GLU A 19 -19.95 0.15 9.55
N GLN A 20 -21.14 -0.48 9.38
CA GLN A 20 -21.29 -1.71 8.62
C GLN A 20 -20.96 -1.53 7.14
N SER A 21 -21.28 -0.38 6.55
CA SER A 21 -20.94 -0.08 5.14
C SER A 21 -19.43 -0.03 4.93
N ILE A 22 -18.69 0.60 5.84
CA ILE A 22 -17.21 0.68 5.80
C ILE A 22 -16.58 -0.71 5.96
N ILE A 23 -17.08 -1.52 6.89
CA ILE A 23 -16.61 -2.90 7.09
C ILE A 23 -16.85 -3.74 5.83
N ASN A 24 -18.05 -3.67 5.26
CA ASN A 24 -18.43 -4.42 4.07
C ASN A 24 -17.58 -4.03 2.85
N GLN A 25 -17.28 -2.76 2.66
CA GLN A 25 -16.41 -2.31 1.58
C GLN A 25 -15.02 -2.95 1.67
N CYS A 26 -14.42 -3.01 2.87
CA CYS A 26 -13.14 -3.68 3.07
C CYS A 26 -13.22 -5.20 2.98
N ALA A 27 -14.34 -5.81 3.35
CA ALA A 27 -14.55 -7.26 3.31
C ALA A 27 -14.82 -7.78 1.89
N SER A 28 -15.40 -6.94 1.01
CA SER A 28 -15.73 -7.30 -0.37
C SER A 28 -14.52 -7.30 -1.31
N GLU A 29 -13.38 -6.75 -0.90
CA GLU A 29 -12.16 -6.80 -1.70
C GLU A 29 -11.70 -8.26 -1.84
N PRO A 30 -11.57 -8.78 -3.08
CA PRO A 30 -11.08 -10.14 -3.29
C PRO A 30 -9.67 -10.28 -2.76
N GLN A 31 -9.39 -11.44 -2.15
CA GLN A 31 -8.04 -11.72 -1.67
C GLN A 31 -7.05 -11.68 -2.83
N ARG A 32 -6.05 -10.82 -2.73
CA ARG A 32 -5.05 -10.62 -3.79
C ARG A 32 -4.16 -11.86 -3.92
N LYS A 33 -4.18 -12.48 -5.10
CA LYS A 33 -3.34 -13.66 -5.41
C LYS A 33 -1.97 -13.30 -6.01
N SER A 34 -1.60 -12.02 -6.05
CA SER A 34 -0.31 -11.54 -6.59
C SER A 34 0.53 -10.88 -5.50
N ILE A 35 1.85 -10.90 -5.66
CA ILE A 35 2.77 -10.16 -4.81
C ILE A 35 2.74 -8.70 -5.22
N HIS A 36 2.48 -7.80 -4.27
CA HIS A 36 2.40 -6.37 -4.49
C HIS A 36 3.63 -5.65 -3.94
N VAL A 37 3.92 -4.46 -4.45
CA VAL A 37 5.00 -3.61 -3.94
C VAL A 37 4.90 -3.40 -2.43
N SER A 38 3.69 -3.18 -1.90
CA SER A 38 3.44 -3.02 -0.46
C SER A 38 3.77 -4.26 0.38
N ASP A 39 3.75 -5.45 -0.20
CA ASP A 39 4.16 -6.68 0.49
C ASP A 39 5.68 -6.71 0.69
N LEU A 40 6.44 -6.29 -0.34
CA LEU A 40 7.90 -6.31 -0.35
C LEU A 40 8.52 -5.21 0.53
N THR A 41 7.79 -4.11 0.75
CA THR A 41 8.21 -3.01 1.61
C THR A 41 7.76 -3.16 3.06
N SER A 42 6.97 -4.19 3.36
CA SER A 42 6.55 -4.53 4.72
C SER A 42 7.73 -5.08 5.53
N GLU A 43 7.85 -4.66 6.78
CA GLU A 43 8.81 -5.26 7.73
C GLU A 43 8.49 -6.74 8.00
N CYS A 44 7.20 -7.12 7.96
CA CYS A 44 6.75 -8.48 8.20
C CYS A 44 6.27 -9.16 6.91
N MET A 45 7.15 -9.96 6.29
CA MET A 45 6.86 -10.74 5.10
C MET A 45 5.84 -11.87 5.34
N ARG A 46 5.67 -12.32 6.59
CA ARG A 46 4.74 -13.40 6.98
C ARG A 46 3.29 -13.07 6.61
N LYS A 47 2.87 -11.80 6.69
CA LYS A 47 1.54 -11.36 6.25
C LYS A 47 1.30 -11.65 4.77
N ALA A 48 2.27 -11.34 3.91
CA ALA A 48 2.18 -11.61 2.47
C ALA A 48 2.16 -13.12 2.20
N TRP A 49 3.00 -13.88 2.91
CA TRP A 49 3.05 -15.33 2.80
C TRP A 49 1.70 -15.98 3.16
N TYR A 50 1.07 -15.61 4.30
CA TYR A 50 -0.26 -16.12 4.67
C TYR A 50 -1.31 -15.85 3.59
N ARG A 51 -1.30 -14.65 3.02
CA ARG A 51 -2.23 -14.28 1.96
C ARG A 51 -2.04 -15.11 0.69
N LEU A 52 -0.79 -15.35 0.28
CA LEU A 52 -0.47 -16.14 -0.91
C LEU A 52 -0.80 -17.63 -0.73
N ASN A 53 -0.80 -18.13 0.49
CA ASN A 53 -1.10 -19.50 0.85
C ASN A 53 -2.54 -19.70 1.38
N ASP A 54 -3.44 -18.78 1.06
CA ASP A 54 -4.88 -18.86 1.33
C ASP A 54 -5.28 -19.04 2.81
N HIS A 55 -4.46 -18.52 3.75
CA HIS A 55 -4.82 -18.53 5.16
C HIS A 55 -6.02 -17.62 5.44
N ALA A 56 -6.81 -17.98 6.45
CA ALA A 56 -8.00 -17.22 6.85
C ALA A 56 -7.64 -15.80 7.31
N ILE A 57 -8.44 -14.83 6.91
CA ILE A 57 -8.31 -13.42 7.28
C ILE A 57 -9.13 -13.17 8.55
N ASP A 58 -8.54 -12.53 9.55
CA ASP A 58 -9.26 -12.03 10.71
C ASP A 58 -10.36 -11.05 10.27
N LEU A 59 -11.52 -11.13 10.91
CA LEU A 59 -12.58 -10.16 10.69
C LEU A 59 -12.09 -8.74 11.01
N ARG A 60 -12.34 -7.82 10.10
CA ARG A 60 -12.01 -6.41 10.29
C ARG A 60 -13.14 -5.72 11.04
N ASP A 61 -12.80 -4.88 12.02
CA ASP A 61 -13.70 -3.95 12.65
C ASP A 61 -13.67 -2.58 11.93
N PHE A 62 -14.61 -1.72 12.29
CA PHE A 62 -14.70 -0.36 11.78
C PHE A 62 -13.40 0.45 11.97
N LYS A 63 -12.79 0.37 13.15
CA LYS A 63 -11.56 1.12 13.49
C LYS A 63 -10.38 0.73 12.62
N LYS A 64 -10.32 -0.54 12.17
CA LYS A 64 -9.28 -1.03 11.25
C LYS A 64 -9.58 -0.71 9.80
N SER A 65 -10.85 -0.65 9.42
CA SER A 65 -11.31 -0.44 8.04
C SER A 65 -11.30 1.03 7.61
N LEU A 66 -11.76 1.93 8.46
CA LEU A 66 -11.91 3.35 8.15
C LEU A 66 -10.64 4.05 7.62
N PRO A 67 -9.43 3.85 8.20
CA PRO A 67 -8.22 4.45 7.66
C PRO A 67 -7.86 3.98 6.25
N LEU A 68 -8.22 2.74 5.90
CA LEU A 68 -7.97 2.18 4.56
C LEU A 68 -8.87 2.83 3.52
N VAL A 69 -10.18 2.93 3.81
CA VAL A 69 -11.16 3.58 2.92
C VAL A 69 -10.78 5.04 2.69
N HIS A 70 -10.42 5.79 3.74
CA HIS A 70 -9.96 7.17 3.58
C HIS A 70 -8.67 7.30 2.75
N GLY A 71 -7.75 6.35 2.89
CA GLY A 71 -6.53 6.32 2.07
C GLY A 71 -6.86 6.14 0.60
N THR A 72 -7.65 5.12 0.26
CA THR A 72 -8.06 4.82 -1.12
C THR A 72 -8.80 6.00 -1.75
N ALA A 73 -9.80 6.58 -1.06
CA ALA A 73 -10.56 7.71 -1.58
C ALA A 73 -9.67 8.93 -1.93
N LEU A 74 -8.61 9.18 -1.16
CA LEU A 74 -7.69 10.27 -1.45
C LEU A 74 -6.91 10.04 -2.76
N HIS A 75 -6.44 8.81 -3.00
CA HIS A 75 -5.73 8.46 -4.24
C HIS A 75 -6.64 8.63 -5.46
N GLU A 76 -7.90 8.20 -5.38
CA GLU A 76 -8.87 8.29 -6.48
C GLU A 76 -9.23 9.74 -6.84
N VAL A 77 -9.30 10.64 -5.85
CA VAL A 77 -9.76 12.03 -6.06
C VAL A 77 -8.64 13.00 -6.42
N CYS A 78 -7.42 12.77 -5.92
CA CYS A 78 -6.31 13.70 -6.09
C CYS A 78 -5.38 13.25 -7.23
N ASN A 79 -5.54 13.84 -8.41
CA ASN A 79 -4.65 13.72 -9.55
C ASN A 79 -3.76 14.98 -9.65
N LEU A 80 -2.45 14.80 -9.82
CA LEU A 80 -1.48 15.90 -9.96
C LEU A 80 -1.49 16.51 -11.37
N GLY A 81 -2.26 15.96 -12.31
CA GLY A 81 -2.26 16.41 -13.71
C GLY A 81 -0.98 16.06 -14.46
N GLY A 82 -0.30 14.99 -14.05
CA GLY A 82 0.95 14.52 -14.65
C GLY A 82 0.75 13.72 -15.94
N VAL A 83 1.81 13.06 -16.38
CA VAL A 83 1.86 12.23 -17.61
C VAL A 83 0.98 10.98 -17.44
N GLU A 84 1.04 10.34 -16.28
CA GLU A 84 0.28 9.14 -15.93
C GLU A 84 -0.31 9.26 -14.52
N HIS A 85 -1.48 8.66 -14.32
CA HIS A 85 -2.17 8.58 -13.03
C HIS A 85 -2.69 7.15 -12.80
N GLU A 86 -2.49 6.61 -11.58
CA GLU A 86 -2.89 5.24 -11.21
C GLU A 86 -2.34 4.17 -12.18
N LEU A 87 -1.05 4.31 -12.59
CA LEU A 87 -0.41 3.39 -13.53
C LEU A 87 -0.18 2.03 -12.87
N SER A 88 -0.93 1.02 -13.34
CA SER A 88 -0.79 -0.36 -12.86
C SER A 88 0.19 -1.16 -13.72
N MET A 89 1.19 -1.76 -13.07
CA MET A 89 2.23 -2.57 -13.72
C MET A 89 2.28 -3.96 -13.10
N PHE A 90 2.50 -4.99 -13.93
CA PHE A 90 2.69 -6.36 -13.47
C PHE A 90 3.82 -7.01 -14.27
N VAL A 91 4.95 -7.22 -13.62
CA VAL A 91 6.19 -7.65 -14.26
C VAL A 91 6.78 -8.89 -13.61
N ASN A 92 7.46 -9.72 -14.42
CA ASN A 92 8.35 -10.77 -13.95
C ASN A 92 9.75 -10.16 -13.75
N VAL A 93 10.15 -9.99 -12.49
CA VAL A 93 11.41 -9.33 -12.13
C VAL A 93 12.61 -10.18 -12.50
N LYS A 94 12.47 -11.52 -12.45
CA LYS A 94 13.55 -12.48 -12.79
C LYS A 94 13.90 -12.43 -14.27
N THR A 95 12.90 -12.41 -15.14
CA THR A 95 13.11 -12.35 -16.59
C THR A 95 13.26 -10.92 -17.13
N GLY A 96 12.89 -9.91 -16.35
CA GLY A 96 12.90 -8.51 -16.77
C GLY A 96 11.85 -8.20 -17.85
N LYS A 97 10.68 -8.84 -17.80
CA LYS A 97 9.60 -8.69 -18.78
C LYS A 97 8.26 -8.43 -18.10
N VAL A 98 7.31 -7.86 -18.84
CA VAL A 98 5.91 -7.83 -18.41
C VAL A 98 5.43 -9.28 -18.19
N LYS A 99 4.64 -9.50 -17.12
CA LYS A 99 4.20 -10.83 -16.71
C LYS A 99 3.40 -11.52 -17.81
N GLY A 100 3.85 -12.72 -18.19
CA GLY A 100 3.13 -13.65 -19.06
C GLY A 100 2.25 -14.62 -18.27
N GLU A 101 1.35 -15.33 -18.96
CA GLU A 101 0.42 -16.30 -18.35
C GLU A 101 1.11 -17.44 -17.60
N LYS A 102 2.26 -17.88 -18.10
CA LYS A 102 3.03 -19.03 -17.56
C LYS A 102 4.05 -18.64 -16.49
N ASP A 103 4.18 -17.36 -16.15
CA ASP A 103 5.15 -16.92 -15.16
C ASP A 103 4.71 -17.32 -13.75
N SER A 104 5.69 -17.79 -12.94
CA SER A 104 5.47 -18.05 -11.52
C SER A 104 5.06 -16.76 -10.80
N LEU A 105 4.10 -16.84 -9.87
CA LEU A 105 3.73 -15.72 -9.02
C LEU A 105 4.89 -15.22 -8.16
N TYR A 106 5.77 -16.13 -7.74
CA TYR A 106 6.93 -15.80 -6.90
C TYR A 106 8.08 -15.13 -7.67
N ASP A 107 7.99 -15.04 -9.01
CA ASP A 107 8.91 -14.26 -9.84
C ASP A 107 8.32 -12.89 -10.23
N CYS A 108 7.04 -12.63 -9.88
CA CYS A 108 6.28 -11.49 -10.39
C CYS A 108 5.86 -10.52 -9.30
N VAL A 109 5.90 -9.23 -9.62
CA VAL A 109 5.47 -8.14 -8.74
C VAL A 109 4.45 -7.26 -9.45
N LYS A 110 3.34 -6.97 -8.76
CA LYS A 110 2.32 -6.01 -9.17
C LYS A 110 2.45 -4.72 -8.36
N GLY A 111 2.31 -3.59 -9.01
CA GLY A 111 2.26 -2.28 -8.38
C GLY A 111 1.36 -1.32 -9.12
N SER A 112 0.76 -0.38 -8.40
CA SER A 112 0.09 0.79 -8.97
C SER A 112 0.81 2.02 -8.43
N MET A 113 1.33 2.82 -9.33
CA MET A 113 2.01 4.09 -9.04
C MET A 113 0.97 5.21 -9.08
N ASP A 114 0.95 6.08 -8.06
CA ASP A 114 -0.10 7.10 -7.96
C ASP A 114 -0.02 8.11 -9.11
N ASP A 115 1.10 8.77 -9.26
CA ASP A 115 1.31 9.77 -10.30
C ASP A 115 2.73 9.72 -10.85
N LEU A 116 2.85 9.97 -12.15
CA LEU A 116 4.08 10.27 -12.85
C LEU A 116 3.98 11.69 -13.42
N VAL A 117 4.84 12.58 -12.97
CA VAL A 117 4.86 13.97 -13.42
C VAL A 117 6.15 14.25 -14.19
N GLU A 118 6.10 15.22 -15.11
CA GLU A 118 7.24 15.71 -15.85
C GLU A 118 7.53 17.17 -15.46
N ILE A 119 8.75 17.44 -15.04
CA ILE A 119 9.21 18.78 -14.65
C ILE A 119 10.59 19.00 -15.30
N ASP A 120 10.71 20.00 -16.14
CA ASP A 120 11.96 20.34 -16.85
C ASP A 120 12.55 19.12 -17.61
N ASP A 121 11.71 18.41 -18.36
CA ASP A 121 12.03 17.20 -19.14
C ASP A 121 12.49 16.00 -18.25
N GLU A 122 12.29 16.06 -16.93
CA GLU A 122 12.58 14.97 -16.00
C GLU A 122 11.30 14.31 -15.51
N LEU A 123 11.21 12.97 -15.60
CA LEU A 123 10.11 12.19 -15.02
C LEU A 123 10.33 11.96 -13.53
N ILE A 124 9.31 12.22 -12.73
CA ILE A 124 9.33 12.10 -11.28
C ILE A 124 8.16 11.24 -10.80
N ILE A 125 8.45 10.16 -10.06
CA ILE A 125 7.42 9.34 -9.42
C ILE A 125 6.89 10.07 -8.19
N CYS A 126 5.58 10.27 -8.10
CA CYS A 126 4.94 10.88 -6.96
C CYS A 126 3.96 9.91 -6.28
N ASP A 127 3.95 9.92 -4.94
CA ASP A 127 3.05 9.10 -4.13
C ASP A 127 2.50 9.91 -2.96
N LYS A 128 1.20 9.77 -2.69
CA LYS A 128 0.48 10.53 -1.67
C LYS A 128 0.36 9.74 -0.38
N LYS A 129 0.76 10.34 0.75
CA LYS A 129 0.68 9.72 2.08
C LYS A 129 -0.02 10.62 3.06
N THR A 130 -1.09 10.10 3.66
CA THR A 130 -1.79 10.82 4.74
C THR A 130 -1.11 10.57 6.09
N THR A 131 -1.05 11.59 6.93
CA THR A 131 -0.52 11.49 8.29
C THR A 131 -1.45 12.16 9.31
N LYS A 132 -1.49 11.59 10.53
CA LYS A 132 -2.11 12.24 11.72
C LYS A 132 -1.04 12.83 12.65
N LYS A 133 0.24 12.69 12.29
CA LYS A 133 1.39 13.21 13.02
C LYS A 133 2.03 14.34 12.22
N SER A 134 3.02 15.01 12.81
CA SER A 134 3.83 15.98 12.06
C SER A 134 4.40 15.37 10.79
N ILE A 135 4.46 16.16 9.73
CA ILE A 135 5.09 15.75 8.46
C ILE A 135 6.55 15.41 8.73
N PRO A 136 7.03 14.22 8.32
CA PRO A 136 8.42 13.80 8.53
C PRO A 136 9.42 14.76 7.87
N ARG A 137 10.59 14.94 8.51
CA ARG A 137 11.68 15.71 7.92
C ARG A 137 12.32 14.97 6.76
N GLU A 138 12.45 13.63 6.90
CA GLU A 138 13.00 12.71 5.90
C GLU A 138 11.96 11.66 5.52
N VAL A 139 12.08 11.13 4.31
CA VAL A 139 11.21 10.06 3.82
C VAL A 139 11.62 8.75 4.52
N PRO A 140 10.68 8.04 5.18
CA PRO A 140 10.94 6.74 5.78
C PRO A 140 11.42 5.70 4.75
N ASP A 141 12.28 4.77 5.20
CA ASP A 141 12.93 3.79 4.31
C ASP A 141 11.93 2.86 3.59
N ASN A 142 10.81 2.53 4.21
CA ASN A 142 9.76 1.74 3.56
C ASN A 142 9.11 2.48 2.37
N TYR A 143 8.96 3.80 2.44
CA TYR A 143 8.45 4.60 1.31
C TYR A 143 9.53 4.79 0.24
N LYS A 144 10.80 4.98 0.65
CA LYS A 144 11.92 4.99 -0.32
C LYS A 144 11.99 3.65 -1.07
N ALA A 145 11.87 2.53 -0.36
CA ALA A 145 11.83 1.21 -0.96
C ALA A 145 10.65 1.05 -1.93
N GLN A 146 9.46 1.55 -1.58
CA GLN A 146 8.28 1.53 -2.45
C GLN A 146 8.54 2.25 -3.78
N MET A 147 9.08 3.48 -3.72
CA MET A 147 9.38 4.27 -4.92
C MET A 147 10.47 3.63 -5.78
N ASN A 148 11.51 3.07 -5.15
CA ASN A 148 12.53 2.32 -5.86
C ASN A 148 11.93 1.12 -6.62
N ILE A 149 11.04 0.36 -6.00
CA ILE A 149 10.39 -0.76 -6.68
C ILE A 149 9.52 -0.25 -7.84
N TYR A 150 8.79 0.86 -7.70
CA TYR A 150 8.04 1.47 -8.82
C TYR A 150 8.96 1.87 -9.97
N LYS A 151 10.13 2.47 -9.71
CA LYS A 151 11.17 2.70 -10.74
C LYS A 151 11.50 1.42 -11.50
N LEU A 152 11.75 0.31 -10.81
CA LEU A 152 12.07 -0.97 -11.43
C LEU A 152 10.91 -1.50 -12.30
N LEU A 153 9.67 -1.45 -11.79
CA LEU A 153 8.50 -1.89 -12.54
C LEU A 153 8.30 -1.05 -13.80
N TYR A 154 8.46 0.26 -13.69
CA TYR A 154 8.34 1.19 -14.80
C TYR A 154 9.43 0.95 -15.86
N TYR A 155 10.67 0.81 -15.42
CA TYR A 155 11.79 0.50 -16.31
C TYR A 155 11.58 -0.82 -17.08
N ILE A 156 11.13 -1.89 -16.41
CA ILE A 156 10.82 -3.18 -17.06
C ILE A 156 9.69 -3.03 -18.09
N THR A 157 8.71 -2.16 -17.81
CA THR A 157 7.53 -1.98 -18.67
C THR A 157 7.82 -1.10 -19.89
N THR A 158 8.61 -0.03 -19.71
CA THR A 158 8.78 1.03 -20.72
C THR A 158 10.20 1.14 -21.29
N GLY A 159 11.21 0.63 -20.58
CA GLY A 159 12.63 0.86 -20.88
C GLY A 159 13.16 2.22 -20.43
N VAL A 160 12.32 3.07 -19.82
CA VAL A 160 12.71 4.41 -19.36
C VAL A 160 13.14 4.37 -17.91
N GLU A 161 14.28 4.96 -17.59
CA GLU A 161 14.79 5.06 -16.22
C GLU A 161 14.38 6.41 -15.59
N ILE A 162 13.93 6.37 -14.33
CA ILE A 162 13.53 7.53 -13.55
C ILE A 162 14.50 7.67 -12.38
N GLU A 163 15.04 8.88 -12.18
CA GLU A 163 16.08 9.10 -11.18
C GLU A 163 15.55 9.69 -9.86
N ARG A 164 14.34 10.25 -9.86
CA ARG A 164 13.80 10.97 -8.71
C ARG A 164 12.38 10.54 -8.34
N ALA A 165 12.08 10.55 -7.05
CA ALA A 165 10.73 10.38 -6.55
C ALA A 165 10.40 11.41 -5.46
N CYS A 166 9.10 11.69 -5.26
CA CYS A 166 8.60 12.59 -4.25
C CYS A 166 7.44 11.93 -3.48
N ILE A 167 7.46 12.01 -2.15
CA ILE A 167 6.32 11.68 -1.30
C ILE A 167 5.60 12.97 -0.91
N ILE A 168 4.30 13.04 -1.20
CA ILE A 168 3.45 14.16 -0.84
C ILE A 168 2.71 13.81 0.44
N TYR A 169 3.13 14.39 1.55
CA TYR A 169 2.46 14.23 2.84
C TYR A 169 1.28 15.17 2.95
N ILE A 170 0.13 14.63 3.38
CA ILE A 170 -1.10 15.38 3.62
C ILE A 170 -1.47 15.19 5.09
N ASP A 171 -1.44 16.26 5.87
CA ASP A 171 -1.76 16.26 7.29
C ASP A 171 -3.27 16.26 7.51
N LYS A 172 -3.79 15.20 8.15
CA LYS A 172 -5.21 15.07 8.52
C LYS A 172 -5.54 15.63 9.90
N SER A 173 -4.54 16.05 10.68
CA SER A 173 -4.72 16.42 12.10
C SER A 173 -5.19 17.85 12.31
N SER A 174 -4.94 18.74 11.36
CA SER A 174 -5.33 20.14 11.41
C SER A 174 -6.02 20.53 10.11
N ALA A 175 -7.05 21.33 10.20
CA ALA A 175 -7.86 21.98 9.16
C ALA A 175 -7.34 21.93 7.70
N TRP A 176 -6.90 20.76 7.20
CA TRP A 176 -6.62 20.45 5.77
C TRP A 176 -5.57 21.32 5.04
N GLU A 177 -4.84 22.18 5.77
CA GLU A 177 -4.00 23.23 5.16
C GLU A 177 -2.51 22.84 5.06
N ARG A 178 -2.11 21.67 5.57
CA ARG A 178 -0.69 21.31 5.57
C ARG A 178 -0.42 20.11 4.67
N HIS A 179 0.23 20.40 3.56
CA HIS A 179 0.87 19.39 2.74
C HIS A 179 2.33 19.75 2.53
N LYS A 180 3.16 18.76 2.24
CA LYS A 180 4.58 18.98 1.94
C LYS A 180 5.13 17.83 1.11
N ALA A 181 5.72 18.15 -0.01
CA ALA A 181 6.51 17.21 -0.78
C ALA A 181 7.90 17.01 -0.14
N ARG A 182 8.40 15.77 -0.24
CA ARG A 182 9.76 15.37 0.10
C ARG A 182 10.30 14.54 -1.05
N CYS A 183 11.26 15.09 -1.78
CA CYS A 183 11.87 14.41 -2.92
C CYS A 183 13.22 13.83 -2.54
N PHE A 184 13.62 12.78 -3.26
CA PHE A 184 14.88 12.08 -3.05
C PHE A 184 15.28 11.33 -4.33
N ASP A 185 16.57 11.03 -4.45
CA ASP A 185 17.10 10.29 -5.57
C ASP A 185 16.86 8.78 -5.40
N LEU A 186 16.53 8.12 -6.50
CA LEU A 186 16.28 6.69 -6.55
C LEU A 186 17.59 5.91 -6.78
N LYS A 187 17.61 4.67 -6.32
CA LYS A 187 18.75 3.78 -6.44
C LYS A 187 18.93 3.26 -7.88
N PRO A 188 20.15 2.74 -8.22
CA PRO A 188 20.38 2.04 -9.48
C PRO A 188 19.47 0.82 -9.65
N ILE A 189 19.04 0.56 -10.89
CA ILE A 189 18.11 -0.54 -11.23
C ILE A 189 18.59 -1.91 -10.74
N ASP A 190 19.89 -2.22 -10.86
CA ASP A 190 20.41 -3.52 -10.47
C ASP A 190 20.34 -3.74 -8.96
N GLU A 191 20.60 -2.69 -8.16
CA GLU A 191 20.47 -2.74 -6.71
C GLU A 191 19.02 -2.98 -6.28
N ILE A 192 18.08 -2.29 -6.93
CA ILE A 192 16.65 -2.47 -6.68
C ILE A 192 16.19 -3.87 -7.08
N ARG A 193 16.63 -4.36 -8.24
CA ARG A 193 16.30 -5.70 -8.74
C ARG A 193 16.75 -6.77 -7.75
N GLN A 194 17.99 -6.68 -7.28
CA GLN A 194 18.52 -7.64 -6.31
C GLN A 194 17.71 -7.62 -5.00
N TYR A 195 17.41 -6.42 -4.47
CA TYR A 195 16.55 -6.27 -3.30
C TYR A 195 15.19 -6.95 -3.47
N VAL A 196 14.54 -6.78 -4.64
CA VAL A 196 13.24 -7.40 -4.92
C VAL A 196 13.37 -8.92 -5.03
N LEU A 197 14.38 -9.43 -5.71
CA LEU A 197 14.62 -10.88 -5.84
C LEU A 197 14.85 -11.55 -4.48
N ASP A 198 15.63 -10.92 -3.60
CA ASP A 198 15.87 -11.41 -2.23
C ASP A 198 14.55 -11.49 -1.43
N LYS A 199 13.68 -10.49 -1.57
CA LYS A 199 12.35 -10.48 -0.94
C LYS A 199 11.41 -11.56 -1.51
N LEU A 200 11.42 -11.76 -2.83
CA LEU A 200 10.62 -12.80 -3.47
C LEU A 200 11.04 -14.20 -3.00
N GLN A 201 12.34 -14.45 -2.87
CA GLN A 201 12.87 -15.72 -2.35
C GLN A 201 12.39 -16.01 -0.92
N VAL A 202 12.22 -14.99 -0.08
CA VAL A 202 11.66 -15.16 1.28
C VAL A 202 10.20 -15.60 1.25
N LEU A 203 9.44 -15.24 0.21
CA LEU A 203 8.03 -15.64 0.05
C LEU A 203 7.88 -17.02 -0.60
N ASP A 204 8.85 -17.45 -1.40
CA ASP A 204 8.86 -18.74 -2.11
C ASP A 204 9.40 -19.85 -1.19
N THR A 205 8.69 -20.10 -0.09
CA THR A 205 9.06 -21.11 0.92
C THR A 205 7.84 -21.91 1.37
N GLU A 206 8.06 -23.17 1.78
CA GLU A 206 6.98 -24.02 2.30
C GLU A 206 6.48 -23.59 3.68
N GLN A 207 7.32 -22.91 4.45
CA GLN A 207 7.01 -22.47 5.80
C GLN A 207 6.93 -20.94 5.87
N PRO A 208 6.06 -20.38 6.74
CA PRO A 208 5.95 -18.95 6.88
C PRO A 208 7.28 -18.32 7.33
N PRO A 209 7.69 -17.18 6.75
CA PRO A 209 8.88 -16.45 7.16
C PRO A 209 8.88 -16.14 8.66
N LYS A 210 10.07 -15.86 9.22
CA LYS A 210 10.21 -15.51 10.64
C LYS A 210 9.24 -14.38 11.01
N LYS A 211 8.56 -14.54 12.14
CA LYS A 211 7.69 -13.50 12.74
C LYS A 211 8.53 -12.27 13.10
N VAL A 212 8.09 -11.12 12.62
CA VAL A 212 8.62 -9.81 13.03
C VAL A 212 7.50 -9.07 13.78
N VAL A 213 7.72 -8.78 15.06
CA VAL A 213 6.75 -8.06 15.87
C VAL A 213 6.91 -6.57 15.62
N THR A 214 5.85 -5.91 15.16
CA THR A 214 5.82 -4.48 14.89
C THR A 214 4.61 -3.84 15.60
N PHE A 215 4.58 -2.51 15.67
CA PHE A 215 3.40 -1.78 16.18
C PHE A 215 2.15 -1.99 15.31
N LEU A 216 2.31 -2.51 14.09
CA LEU A 216 1.19 -2.83 13.18
C LEU A 216 0.57 -4.21 13.44
N CYS A 217 1.17 -5.05 14.31
CA CYS A 217 0.62 -6.38 14.59
C CYS A 217 -0.85 -6.37 15.03
N PRO A 218 -1.31 -5.48 15.92
CA PRO A 218 -2.73 -5.40 16.31
C PRO A 218 -3.68 -5.08 15.15
N TRP A 219 -3.16 -4.52 14.05
CA TRP A 219 -3.88 -4.15 12.83
C TRP A 219 -3.71 -5.18 11.70
N CYS A 220 -2.96 -6.26 11.96
CA CYS A 220 -2.68 -7.29 10.97
C CYS A 220 -3.92 -8.14 10.72
N SER A 221 -4.24 -8.38 9.44
CA SER A 221 -5.36 -9.24 9.04
C SER A 221 -5.14 -10.73 9.32
N TYR A 222 -3.96 -11.13 9.79
CA TYR A 222 -3.58 -12.51 10.14
C TYR A 222 -3.05 -12.57 11.59
N TYR A 223 -3.57 -11.69 12.45
CA TYR A 223 -3.10 -11.62 13.83
C TYR A 223 -3.37 -12.93 14.59
N THR A 224 -4.58 -13.47 14.48
CA THR A 224 -4.99 -14.72 15.12
C THR A 224 -4.19 -15.90 14.60
N GLU A 225 -4.02 -16.02 13.30
CA GLU A 225 -3.20 -17.07 12.66
C GLU A 225 -1.73 -17.02 13.11
N CYS A 226 -1.18 -15.80 13.22
CA CYS A 226 0.19 -15.59 13.67
C CYS A 226 0.41 -15.82 15.17
N ASN A 227 -0.66 -15.81 15.98
CA ASN A 227 -0.64 -15.92 17.44
C ASN A 227 -1.71 -16.92 17.93
N PRO A 228 -1.64 -18.22 17.57
CA PRO A 228 -2.70 -19.18 17.88
C PRO A 228 -2.89 -19.42 19.39
N ASN A 229 -1.88 -19.12 20.21
CA ASN A 229 -1.93 -19.30 21.67
C ASN A 229 -2.24 -18.00 22.44
N GLY A 230 -2.59 -16.92 21.73
CA GLY A 230 -2.75 -15.60 22.34
C GLY A 230 -1.40 -15.01 22.83
N TYR A 231 -1.46 -13.85 23.46
CA TYR A 231 -0.36 -13.30 24.28
C TYR A 231 -0.63 -13.67 25.73
#